data_d5395a0007cec6cb20b0beef0ae91ffc
#
_entry.id   d5395a0007cec6cb20b0beef0ae91ffc
#
_cell.length_a   1.000
_cell.length_b   1.000
_cell.length_c   1.000
_cell.angle_alpha   90.00
_cell.angle_beta   90.00
_cell.angle_gamma   90.00
#
_symmetry.space_group_name_H-M   'P 1'
#
loop_
_entity.id
_entity.type
_entity.pdbx_description
1 polymer ?
#
loop_
_entity_poly.entity_id
_entity_poly.type
_entity_poly.pdbx_seq_one_letter_code
_entity_poly.pdbx_strand_id
1 'polypeptide(L)'
;SAELVAVVVLSVGLLSMLWAQTKSMGYQRTAEFRNMAAQIATEYADRMRANVAGADHYLSSYRYDPTQGFSRPNSGEKCHTATEVCSAAEMAESDQYDLRVMARNSMPGGDVLVTRGQNSGYDIWVVWIQPNVPGLDDPALSSAVFCPDDLKRDKHKPQCLQLGVSL
;
A
#
# COMPACT_ATOMS: atom_id res chain seq x y z
N SER A 1 -13.21 10.34 52.58
CA SER A 1 -13.70 9.10 53.11
C SER A 1 -13.52 7.99 52.05
N ALA A 2 -13.74 6.73 52.44
CA ALA A 2 -13.47 5.57 51.60
C ALA A 2 -14.22 5.58 50.24
N GLU A 3 -15.40 6.17 50.16
CA GLU A 3 -16.20 6.32 48.93
C GLU A 3 -15.52 7.20 47.90
N LEU A 4 -14.90 8.32 48.31
CA LEU A 4 -14.18 9.19 47.39
C LEU A 4 -12.93 8.50 46.83
N VAL A 5 -12.24 7.73 47.63
CA VAL A 5 -11.07 6.95 47.22
C VAL A 5 -11.48 5.88 46.18
N ALA A 6 -12.60 5.19 46.42
CA ALA A 6 -13.09 4.19 45.48
C ALA A 6 -13.45 4.82 44.12
N VAL A 7 -14.09 5.96 44.09
CA VAL A 7 -14.43 6.68 42.85
C VAL A 7 -13.17 7.10 42.08
N VAL A 8 -12.13 7.61 42.79
CA VAL A 8 -10.88 8.00 42.16
C VAL A 8 -10.15 6.80 41.55
N VAL A 9 -10.07 5.68 42.28
CA VAL A 9 -9.42 4.45 41.76
C VAL A 9 -10.15 3.90 40.55
N LEU A 10 -11.48 3.88 40.57
CA LEU A 10 -12.28 3.46 39.41
C LEU A 10 -12.07 4.37 38.20
N SER A 11 -12.02 5.69 38.43
CA SER A 11 -11.81 6.67 37.35
C SER A 11 -10.45 6.50 36.67
N VAL A 12 -9.38 6.29 37.45
CA VAL A 12 -8.02 6.05 36.93
C VAL A 12 -7.98 4.73 36.18
N GLY A 13 -8.64 3.69 36.68
CA GLY A 13 -8.72 2.39 35.99
C GLY A 13 -9.42 2.48 34.64
N LEU A 14 -10.53 3.17 34.56
CA LEU A 14 -11.29 3.39 33.32
C LEU A 14 -10.49 4.20 32.30
N LEU A 15 -9.81 5.28 32.72
CA LEU A 15 -8.96 6.11 31.84
C LEU A 15 -7.80 5.30 31.28
N SER A 16 -7.16 4.46 32.09
CA SER A 16 -6.07 3.59 31.65
C SER A 16 -6.53 2.58 30.59
N MET A 17 -7.73 2.03 30.74
CA MET A 17 -8.31 1.09 29.78
C MET A 17 -8.64 1.76 28.45
N LEU A 18 -9.21 2.97 28.47
CA LEU A 18 -9.48 3.76 27.27
C LEU A 18 -8.22 4.09 26.50
N TRP A 19 -7.14 4.46 27.18
CA TRP A 19 -5.86 4.73 26.55
C TRP A 19 -5.25 3.48 25.89
N ALA A 20 -5.32 2.32 26.55
CA ALA A 20 -4.85 1.06 25.99
C ALA A 20 -5.64 0.67 24.71
N GLN A 21 -6.96 0.87 24.71
CA GLN A 21 -7.82 0.60 23.56
C GLN A 21 -7.46 1.49 22.36
N THR A 22 -7.20 2.78 22.60
CA THR A 22 -6.82 3.71 21.53
C THR A 22 -5.51 3.30 20.86
N LYS A 23 -4.52 2.89 21.63
CA LYS A 23 -3.25 2.35 21.09
C LYS A 23 -3.44 1.07 20.30
N SER A 24 -4.25 0.14 20.82
CA SER A 24 -4.57 -1.11 20.12
C SER A 24 -5.18 -0.88 18.74
N MET A 25 -6.11 0.08 18.61
CA MET A 25 -6.71 0.44 17.32
C MET A 25 -5.67 0.97 16.31
N GLY A 26 -4.67 1.73 16.77
CA GLY A 26 -3.58 2.20 15.92
C GLY A 26 -2.74 1.05 15.34
N TYR A 27 -2.37 0.08 16.16
CA TYR A 27 -1.64 -1.10 15.71
C TYR A 27 -2.46 -1.97 14.75
N GLN A 28 -3.77 -2.13 15.00
CA GLN A 28 -4.66 -2.88 14.13
C GLN A 28 -4.75 -2.26 12.73
N ARG A 29 -4.88 -0.94 12.62
CA ARG A 29 -4.87 -0.24 11.32
C ARG A 29 -3.56 -0.40 10.56
N THR A 30 -2.43 -0.35 11.26
CA THR A 30 -1.12 -0.58 10.64
C THR A 30 -1.01 -2.00 10.08
N ALA A 31 -1.46 -2.99 10.84
CA ALA A 31 -1.49 -4.39 10.39
C ALA A 31 -2.44 -4.58 9.20
N GLU A 32 -3.59 -3.93 9.21
CA GLU A 32 -4.58 -3.95 8.12
C GLU A 32 -3.97 -3.42 6.81
N PHE A 33 -3.33 -2.25 6.81
CA PHE A 33 -2.70 -1.71 5.60
C PHE A 33 -1.57 -2.59 5.09
N ARG A 34 -0.77 -3.21 5.97
CA ARG A 34 0.27 -4.16 5.56
C ARG A 34 -0.33 -5.41 4.92
N ASN A 35 -1.42 -5.93 5.45
CA ASN A 35 -2.12 -7.07 4.87
C ASN A 35 -2.72 -6.72 3.50
N MET A 36 -3.34 -5.56 3.36
CA MET A 36 -3.85 -5.07 2.07
C MET A 36 -2.72 -4.90 1.06
N ALA A 37 -1.60 -4.30 1.47
CA ALA A 37 -0.44 -4.14 0.61
C ALA A 37 0.12 -5.49 0.14
N ALA A 38 0.19 -6.51 1.02
CA ALA A 38 0.63 -7.85 0.66
C ALA A 38 -0.32 -8.53 -0.34
N GLN A 39 -1.63 -8.37 -0.16
CA GLN A 39 -2.63 -8.90 -1.10
C GLN A 39 -2.50 -8.25 -2.49
N ILE A 40 -2.39 -6.92 -2.55
CA ILE A 40 -2.22 -6.19 -3.80
C ILE A 40 -0.91 -6.59 -4.49
N ALA A 41 0.20 -6.70 -3.75
CA ALA A 41 1.48 -7.12 -4.30
C ALA A 41 1.41 -8.54 -4.88
N THR A 42 0.73 -9.46 -4.19
CA THR A 42 0.55 -10.83 -4.65
C THR A 42 -0.32 -10.88 -5.91
N GLU A 43 -1.44 -10.17 -5.94
CA GLU A 43 -2.29 -10.07 -7.12
C GLU A 43 -1.54 -9.49 -8.32
N TYR A 44 -0.74 -8.45 -8.08
CA TYR A 44 0.11 -7.86 -9.13
C TYR A 44 1.09 -8.89 -9.68
N ALA A 45 1.77 -9.63 -8.80
CA ALA A 45 2.70 -10.69 -9.20
C ALA A 45 2.02 -11.78 -10.03
N ASP A 46 0.81 -12.17 -9.67
CA ASP A 46 0.05 -13.20 -10.39
C ASP A 46 -0.40 -12.72 -11.78
N ARG A 47 -0.81 -11.46 -11.91
CA ARG A 47 -1.10 -10.84 -13.20
C ARG A 47 0.14 -10.77 -14.10
N MET A 48 1.31 -10.40 -13.54
CA MET A 48 2.57 -10.41 -14.28
C MET A 48 2.94 -11.83 -14.76
N ARG A 49 2.74 -12.85 -13.93
CA ARG A 49 2.96 -14.26 -14.30
C ARG A 49 2.01 -14.74 -15.38
N ALA A 50 0.77 -14.25 -15.37
CA ALA A 50 -0.20 -14.56 -16.41
C ALA A 50 0.12 -13.86 -17.75
N ASN A 51 0.90 -12.79 -17.74
CA ASN A 51 1.25 -11.98 -18.91
C ASN A 51 2.77 -11.80 -19.06
N VAL A 52 3.52 -12.90 -19.08
CA VAL A 52 4.99 -12.88 -19.18
C VAL A 52 5.48 -12.13 -20.43
N ALA A 53 4.77 -12.24 -21.55
CA ALA A 53 5.10 -11.53 -22.79
C ALA A 53 5.03 -10.00 -22.64
N GLY A 54 4.25 -9.49 -21.70
CA GLY A 54 4.13 -8.07 -21.37
C GLY A 54 4.98 -7.63 -20.17
N ALA A 55 5.87 -8.48 -19.65
CA ALA A 55 6.58 -8.25 -18.38
C ALA A 55 7.26 -6.88 -18.27
N ASP A 56 7.95 -6.44 -19.31
CA ASP A 56 8.66 -5.16 -19.31
C ASP A 56 7.71 -3.95 -19.35
N HIS A 57 6.49 -4.13 -19.81
CA HIS A 57 5.47 -3.08 -19.83
C HIS A 57 4.86 -2.82 -18.45
N TYR A 58 5.10 -3.70 -17.45
CA TYR A 58 4.71 -3.44 -16.07
C TYR A 58 5.67 -2.50 -15.32
N LEU A 59 6.86 -2.21 -15.88
CA LEU A 59 7.78 -1.25 -15.27
C LEU A 59 7.15 0.13 -15.19
N SER A 60 7.19 0.74 -14.01
CA SER A 60 6.57 2.04 -13.78
C SER A 60 7.35 3.15 -14.45
N SER A 61 6.70 3.90 -15.34
CA SER A 61 7.23 5.11 -15.99
C SER A 61 6.84 6.41 -15.26
N TYR A 62 6.12 6.30 -14.15
CA TYR A 62 5.57 7.40 -13.35
C TYR A 62 6.23 7.47 -11.98
N ARG A 63 6.10 8.63 -11.34
CA ARG A 63 6.51 8.86 -9.95
C ARG A 63 5.32 8.74 -9.02
N TYR A 64 5.60 8.36 -7.79
CA TYR A 64 4.61 8.39 -6.72
C TYR A 64 4.14 9.80 -6.44
N ASP A 65 2.84 10.01 -6.47
CA ASP A 65 2.18 11.23 -6.01
C ASP A 65 0.85 10.85 -5.34
N PRO A 66 0.74 10.98 -4.00
CA PRO A 66 -0.47 10.59 -3.28
C PRO A 66 -1.69 11.47 -3.59
N THR A 67 -1.48 12.63 -4.21
CA THR A 67 -2.53 13.60 -4.53
C THR A 67 -3.05 13.50 -5.96
N GLN A 68 -2.28 12.85 -6.85
CA GLN A 68 -2.62 12.72 -8.25
C GLN A 68 -3.68 11.64 -8.47
N GLY A 69 -4.72 11.95 -9.26
CA GLY A 69 -5.68 10.98 -9.75
C GLY A 69 -5.09 10.12 -10.87
N PHE A 70 -5.70 8.97 -11.11
CA PHE A 70 -5.32 8.07 -12.22
C PHE A 70 -6.33 8.21 -13.36
N SER A 71 -5.82 8.28 -14.59
CA SER A 71 -6.65 8.23 -15.79
C SER A 71 -6.62 6.81 -16.37
N ARG A 72 -7.79 6.26 -16.68
CA ARG A 72 -7.85 4.95 -17.32
C ARG A 72 -7.21 5.06 -18.72
N PRO A 73 -6.28 4.17 -19.08
CA PRO A 73 -5.73 4.13 -20.42
C PRO A 73 -6.81 3.65 -21.41
N ASN A 74 -6.70 4.06 -22.68
CA ASN A 74 -7.64 3.60 -23.73
C ASN A 74 -7.59 2.08 -23.92
N SER A 75 -6.41 1.47 -23.71
CA SER A 75 -6.23 0.02 -23.68
C SER A 75 -7.07 -0.66 -22.59
N GLY A 76 -7.33 0.02 -21.48
CA GLY A 76 -8.07 -0.56 -20.36
C GLY A 76 -9.52 -0.94 -20.70
N GLU A 77 -10.21 -0.16 -21.52
CA GLU A 77 -11.55 -0.52 -21.99
C GLU A 77 -11.52 -1.73 -22.91
N LYS A 78 -10.57 -1.77 -23.83
CA LYS A 78 -10.39 -2.85 -24.79
C LYS A 78 -10.13 -4.20 -24.12
N CYS A 79 -9.30 -4.22 -23.07
CA CYS A 79 -8.95 -5.46 -22.36
C CYS A 79 -10.10 -6.04 -21.51
N HIS A 80 -11.15 -5.27 -21.25
CA HIS A 80 -12.33 -5.73 -20.51
C HIS A 80 -13.52 -6.13 -21.40
N THR A 81 -13.39 -6.03 -22.72
CA THR A 81 -14.44 -6.43 -23.64
C THR A 81 -14.20 -7.85 -24.19
N ALA A 82 -15.27 -8.61 -24.38
CA ALA A 82 -15.17 -9.96 -24.99
C ALA A 82 -14.96 -9.92 -26.52
N THR A 83 -15.03 -8.75 -27.12
CA THR A 83 -15.06 -8.57 -28.58
C THR A 83 -13.74 -8.11 -29.17
N GLU A 84 -12.81 -7.62 -28.36
CA GLU A 84 -11.54 -7.09 -28.81
C GLU A 84 -10.36 -7.88 -28.24
N VAL A 85 -9.31 -8.06 -29.03
CA VAL A 85 -8.08 -8.72 -28.59
C VAL A 85 -7.16 -7.67 -27.98
N CYS A 86 -6.76 -7.92 -26.74
CA CYS A 86 -5.82 -7.10 -25.99
C CYS A 86 -4.40 -7.66 -26.18
N SER A 87 -3.46 -6.80 -26.56
CA SER A 87 -2.04 -7.18 -26.61
C SER A 87 -1.45 -7.31 -25.21
N ALA A 88 -0.31 -7.99 -25.08
CA ALA A 88 0.38 -8.15 -23.81
C ALA A 88 0.77 -6.80 -23.15
N ALA A 89 1.13 -5.80 -23.97
CA ALA A 89 1.41 -4.45 -23.50
C ALA A 89 0.15 -3.73 -23.01
N GLU A 90 -0.94 -3.79 -23.77
CA GLU A 90 -2.24 -3.22 -23.38
C GLU A 90 -2.78 -3.86 -22.11
N MET A 91 -2.62 -5.18 -21.95
CA MET A 91 -2.97 -5.88 -20.72
C MET A 91 -2.18 -5.35 -19.52
N ALA A 92 -0.86 -5.16 -19.68
CA ALA A 92 -0.02 -4.62 -18.62
C ALA A 92 -0.43 -3.21 -18.21
N GLU A 93 -0.78 -2.33 -19.16
CA GLU A 93 -1.28 -0.99 -18.85
C GLU A 93 -2.62 -1.02 -18.10
N SER A 94 -3.53 -1.91 -18.52
CA SER A 94 -4.81 -2.11 -17.85
C SER A 94 -4.64 -2.61 -16.42
N ASP A 95 -3.79 -3.63 -16.22
CA ASP A 95 -3.48 -4.18 -14.91
C ASP A 95 -2.85 -3.14 -13.98
N GLN A 96 -1.90 -2.36 -14.47
CA GLN A 96 -1.29 -1.27 -13.72
C GLN A 96 -2.34 -0.27 -13.22
N TYR A 97 -3.22 0.16 -14.11
CA TYR A 97 -4.28 1.09 -13.75
C TYR A 97 -5.19 0.51 -12.66
N ASP A 98 -5.69 -0.71 -12.86
CA ASP A 98 -6.64 -1.34 -11.93
C ASP A 98 -6.03 -1.53 -10.54
N LEU A 99 -4.77 -1.98 -10.45
CA LEU A 99 -4.10 -2.23 -9.18
C LEU A 99 -3.69 -0.92 -8.48
N ARG A 100 -3.34 0.13 -9.22
CA ARG A 100 -3.12 1.46 -8.66
C ARG A 100 -4.40 2.04 -8.08
N VAL A 101 -5.53 1.92 -8.79
CA VAL A 101 -6.85 2.33 -8.29
C VAL A 101 -7.23 1.53 -7.06
N MET A 102 -7.01 0.21 -7.07
CA MET A 102 -7.25 -0.65 -5.90
C MET A 102 -6.43 -0.18 -4.68
N ALA A 103 -5.13 0.07 -4.85
CA ALA A 103 -4.27 0.56 -3.78
C ALA A 103 -4.75 1.91 -3.23
N ARG A 104 -5.13 2.85 -4.12
CA ARG A 104 -5.61 4.17 -3.74
C ARG A 104 -6.93 4.13 -2.98
N ASN A 105 -7.83 3.23 -3.34
CA ASN A 105 -9.12 3.06 -2.68
C ASN A 105 -9.00 2.32 -1.34
N SER A 106 -7.99 1.48 -1.18
CA SER A 106 -7.80 0.65 0.01
C SER A 106 -6.94 1.30 1.08
N MET A 107 -6.02 2.19 0.69
CA MET A 107 -5.05 2.79 1.62
C MET A 107 -4.87 4.28 1.34
N PRO A 108 -4.66 5.12 2.38
CA PRO A 108 -4.40 6.54 2.21
C PRO A 108 -3.18 6.79 1.31
N GLY A 109 -3.35 7.53 0.23
CA GLY A 109 -2.29 7.80 -0.73
C GLY A 109 -1.71 6.54 -1.39
N GLY A 110 -2.47 5.43 -1.40
CA GLY A 110 -2.02 4.15 -1.93
C GLY A 110 -1.63 4.21 -3.40
N ASP A 111 -0.55 3.52 -3.77
CA ASP A 111 -0.08 3.36 -5.15
C ASP A 111 0.77 2.09 -5.27
N VAL A 112 1.03 1.66 -6.51
CA VAL A 112 1.90 0.53 -6.80
C VAL A 112 2.95 0.96 -7.81
N LEU A 113 4.20 0.62 -7.54
CA LEU A 113 5.34 0.87 -8.43
C LEU A 113 6.04 -0.45 -8.72
N VAL A 114 6.53 -0.61 -9.94
CA VAL A 114 7.35 -1.76 -10.34
C VAL A 114 8.69 -1.26 -10.86
N THR A 115 9.76 -1.81 -10.33
CA THR A 115 11.13 -1.51 -10.73
C THR A 115 11.87 -2.78 -11.14
N ARG A 116 12.99 -2.65 -11.83
CA ARG A 116 13.90 -3.79 -12.03
C ARG A 116 14.45 -4.24 -10.68
N GLY A 117 14.28 -5.52 -10.41
CA GLY A 117 14.88 -6.20 -9.27
C GLY A 117 16.24 -6.79 -9.59
N GLN A 118 16.77 -7.57 -8.64
CA GLN A 118 18.00 -8.32 -8.83
C GLN A 118 17.79 -9.52 -9.77
N ASN A 119 18.85 -9.99 -10.41
CA ASN A 119 18.85 -11.19 -11.25
C ASN A 119 17.79 -11.17 -12.39
N SER A 120 17.60 -10.02 -13.02
CA SER A 120 16.60 -9.82 -14.08
C SER A 120 15.14 -9.97 -13.65
N GLY A 121 14.87 -10.00 -12.34
CA GLY A 121 13.54 -10.00 -11.77
C GLY A 121 12.90 -8.61 -11.73
N TYR A 122 11.77 -8.54 -11.05
CA TYR A 122 10.99 -7.32 -10.84
C TYR A 122 10.72 -7.14 -9.35
N ASP A 123 10.78 -5.91 -8.88
CA ASP A 123 10.37 -5.53 -7.53
C ASP A 123 9.06 -4.75 -7.59
N ILE A 124 8.03 -5.30 -6.99
CA ILE A 124 6.73 -4.66 -6.82
C ILE A 124 6.75 -3.94 -5.49
N TRP A 125 6.48 -2.64 -5.51
CA TRP A 125 6.42 -1.78 -4.35
C TRP A 125 4.99 -1.29 -4.16
N VAL A 126 4.32 -1.72 -3.11
CA VAL A 126 3.05 -1.14 -2.69
C VAL A 126 3.34 -0.05 -1.68
N VAL A 127 2.83 1.14 -1.94
CA VAL A 127 3.16 2.38 -1.22
C VAL A 127 1.89 2.96 -0.63
N TRP A 128 1.95 3.45 0.61
CA TRP A 128 0.83 4.13 1.26
C TRP A 128 1.31 5.14 2.30
N ILE A 129 0.44 6.06 2.71
CA ILE A 129 0.68 6.98 3.81
C ILE A 129 0.08 6.40 5.09
N GLN A 130 0.93 6.18 6.09
CA GLN A 130 0.45 5.76 7.40
C GLN A 130 -0.18 6.97 8.12
N PRO A 131 -1.47 6.92 8.48
CA PRO A 131 -2.07 7.98 9.28
C PRO A 131 -1.34 8.12 10.62
N ASN A 132 -1.07 9.36 11.01
CA ASN A 132 -0.43 9.65 12.29
C ASN A 132 -1.41 9.30 13.43
N VAL A 133 -1.03 8.37 14.28
CA VAL A 133 -1.82 8.00 15.48
C VAL A 133 -1.16 8.66 16.69
N PRO A 134 -1.82 9.62 17.37
CA PRO A 134 -1.26 10.29 18.53
C PRO A 134 -0.78 9.29 19.60
N GLY A 135 0.46 9.41 20.04
CA GLY A 135 1.08 8.53 21.02
C GLY A 135 1.57 7.19 20.48
N LEU A 136 1.59 7.00 19.17
CA LEU A 136 2.18 5.85 18.48
C LEU A 136 3.41 6.29 17.67
N ASP A 137 4.30 7.04 18.30
CA ASP A 137 5.57 7.49 17.70
C ASP A 137 6.60 6.35 17.68
N ASP A 138 6.22 5.19 17.08
CA ASP A 138 7.13 4.08 16.88
C ASP A 138 7.87 4.26 15.54
N PRO A 139 9.18 4.49 15.55
CA PRO A 139 9.98 4.63 14.32
C PRO A 139 9.86 3.42 13.39
N ALA A 140 9.63 2.22 13.93
CA ALA A 140 9.43 1.01 13.15
C ALA A 140 8.11 1.03 12.35
N LEU A 141 7.13 1.80 12.79
CA LEU A 141 5.83 1.97 12.13
C LEU A 141 5.81 3.16 11.18
N SER A 142 6.69 4.15 11.39
CA SER A 142 6.74 5.41 10.64
C SER A 142 7.90 5.50 9.65
N SER A 143 8.75 4.47 9.56
CA SER A 143 9.97 4.56 8.76
C SER A 143 9.75 4.12 7.32
N ALA A 144 10.06 5.01 6.38
CA ALA A 144 10.24 4.71 4.96
C ALA A 144 11.52 3.87 4.68
N VAL A 145 12.05 3.15 5.69
CA VAL A 145 13.34 2.43 5.63
C VAL A 145 13.36 1.39 4.53
N PHE A 146 12.21 0.79 4.25
CA PHE A 146 12.08 -0.26 3.24
C PHE A 146 11.62 0.26 1.88
N CYS A 147 11.47 1.57 1.70
CA CYS A 147 11.10 2.16 0.42
C CYS A 147 12.32 2.33 -0.50
N PRO A 148 12.12 2.44 -1.82
CA PRO A 148 13.16 2.91 -2.75
C PRO A 148 13.71 4.27 -2.34
N ASP A 149 14.95 4.57 -2.74
CA ASP A 149 15.67 5.77 -2.27
C ASP A 149 15.01 7.10 -2.66
N ASP A 150 14.31 7.14 -3.77
CA ASP A 150 13.52 8.31 -4.21
C ASP A 150 12.32 8.55 -3.30
N LEU A 151 11.69 7.49 -2.80
CA LEU A 151 10.55 7.58 -1.86
C LEU A 151 10.97 7.84 -0.42
N LYS A 152 12.18 7.43 0.00
CA LYS A 152 12.70 7.77 1.33
C LYS A 152 12.79 9.26 1.59
N ARG A 153 12.98 10.06 0.53
CA ARG A 153 13.10 11.52 0.57
C ARG A 153 11.78 12.23 0.30
N ASP A 154 10.70 11.48 0.05
CA ASP A 154 9.39 12.08 -0.21
C ASP A 154 8.87 12.81 1.04
N LYS A 155 8.32 14.00 0.82
CA LYS A 155 7.76 14.85 1.89
C LYS A 155 6.63 14.19 2.67
N HIS A 156 5.92 13.25 2.05
CA HIS A 156 4.81 12.54 2.66
C HIS A 156 5.23 11.32 3.50
N LYS A 157 6.53 10.96 3.48
CA LYS A 157 7.12 9.84 4.23
C LYS A 157 6.30 8.55 4.08
N PRO A 158 6.10 8.05 2.87
CA PRO A 158 5.27 6.87 2.65
C PRO A 158 5.86 5.62 3.31
N GLN A 159 5.01 4.65 3.57
CA GLN A 159 5.38 3.27 3.90
C GLN A 159 5.42 2.45 2.62
N CYS A 160 6.26 1.44 2.58
CA CYS A 160 6.36 0.54 1.43
C CYS A 160 6.39 -0.92 1.87
N LEU A 161 5.79 -1.77 1.03
CA LEU A 161 5.97 -3.21 1.06
C LEU A 161 6.58 -3.63 -0.27
N GLN A 162 7.68 -4.39 -0.24
CA GLN A 162 8.34 -4.93 -1.42
C GLN A 162 8.00 -6.41 -1.60
N LEU A 163 7.72 -6.80 -2.83
CA LEU A 163 7.64 -8.20 -3.26
C LEU A 163 8.49 -8.40 -4.51
N GLY A 164 9.52 -9.24 -4.41
CA GLY A 164 10.33 -9.64 -5.57
C GLY A 164 9.63 -10.72 -6.40
N VAL A 165 9.66 -10.58 -7.72
CA VAL A 165 9.07 -11.51 -8.68
C VAL A 165 10.08 -11.89 -9.74
N SER A 166 10.26 -13.18 -9.96
CA SER A 166 10.94 -13.77 -11.13
C SER A 166 9.90 -14.38 -12.06
N LEU A 167 10.02 -14.11 -13.35
CA LEU A 167 9.10 -14.58 -14.39
C LEU A 167 9.80 -15.59 -15.31
#